data_e74c80e3dfe27035ac471c035a824aa4
#
_entry.id   e74c80e3dfe27035ac471c035a824aa4
#
_cell.length_a   1.000
_cell.length_b   1.000
_cell.length_c   1.000
_cell.angle_alpha   90.00
_cell.angle_beta   90.00
_cell.angle_gamma   90.00
#
_symmetry.space_group_name_H-M   'P 1'
#
loop_
_entity.id
_entity.type
_entity.pdbx_description
1 polymer ?
#
loop_
_entity_poly.entity_id
_entity_poly.type
_entity_poly.pdbx_seq_one_letter_code
_entity_poly.pdbx_strand_id
1 'polypeptide(L)'
;NAGTVEFLLDDATGEAYFLEMNTRLQVEHPVTEAITGLDLVELQLKVADGEPLPITQDDVTVTGHAIEARVYAEDSFGGFLPQAGRTSIVRWPGSSAPHAPRASREADDPVRVDHALESEQIVSTSYDPMLGKVIAHGATREDARRALVAALDETSILGLTTNVGFLRALAASDEFRDATIDTAWLDTAEVEKPDDELPRIFVAWVSAMLTAVTDSGHPFQSDGWRSGADPAPTIVELDRPVVVDRARGTVDGIPVRQIDAAHHTLTLAVDGTRHRAVVNVQPHVAEVAFRGQRFAFERPDVFGDHALDLGDGAITAPMPGTVLDVRVADGDRVDAGQVLVVLEAMKMELSLKSPFDGTIGSLNAATGAQVALGATLLEVQPDE
;
A
#
# COMPACT_ATOMS: atom_id res chain seq x y z
N ASN A 1 -10.38 -27.22 19.41
CA ASN A 1 -10.21 -25.89 18.86
C ASN A 1 -8.77 -25.39 19.13
N ALA A 2 -8.29 -24.38 18.41
CA ALA A 2 -6.99 -23.75 18.64
C ALA A 2 -7.12 -22.52 19.54
N GLY A 3 -6.02 -22.15 20.20
CA GLY A 3 -5.92 -20.92 20.97
C GLY A 3 -4.46 -20.57 21.23
N THR A 4 -4.22 -19.34 21.68
CA THR A 4 -2.90 -18.86 22.10
C THR A 4 -2.95 -18.34 23.52
N VAL A 5 -1.84 -18.53 24.22
CA VAL A 5 -1.62 -17.96 25.55
C VAL A 5 -0.44 -17.00 25.44
N GLU A 6 -0.65 -15.76 25.84
CA GLU A 6 0.33 -14.70 25.76
C GLU A 6 1.00 -14.48 27.12
N PHE A 7 2.30 -14.29 27.11
CA PHE A 7 3.12 -14.02 28.27
C PHE A 7 4.00 -12.80 28.04
N LEU A 8 4.19 -12.00 29.06
CA LEU A 8 5.23 -11.00 29.14
C LEU A 8 6.48 -11.64 29.76
N LEU A 9 7.59 -11.61 29.03
CA LEU A 9 8.87 -12.09 29.52
C LEU A 9 9.71 -10.91 30.02
N ASP A 10 10.22 -10.99 31.24
CA ASP A 10 11.18 -10.04 31.77
C ASP A 10 12.59 -10.46 31.34
N ASP A 11 13.21 -9.69 30.49
CA ASP A 11 14.55 -9.99 29.94
C ASP A 11 15.66 -9.98 31.01
N ALA A 12 15.46 -9.26 32.15
CA ALA A 12 16.46 -9.16 33.19
C ALA A 12 16.42 -10.37 34.16
N THR A 13 15.21 -10.89 34.42
CA THR A 13 15.01 -11.98 35.40
C THR A 13 14.72 -13.32 34.71
N GLY A 14 14.25 -13.32 33.46
CA GLY A 14 13.77 -14.51 32.76
C GLY A 14 12.41 -15.00 33.27
N GLU A 15 11.71 -14.22 34.11
CA GLU A 15 10.38 -14.58 34.61
C GLU A 15 9.31 -14.28 33.54
N ALA A 16 8.35 -15.20 33.40
CA ALA A 16 7.23 -15.08 32.47
C ALA A 16 5.92 -14.78 33.25
N TYR A 17 5.22 -13.73 32.83
CA TYR A 17 3.97 -13.32 33.44
C TYR A 17 2.83 -13.55 32.44
N PHE A 18 1.76 -14.24 32.88
CA PHE A 18 0.57 -14.44 32.05
C PHE A 18 -0.07 -13.09 31.72
N LEU A 19 -0.33 -12.85 30.44
CA LEU A 19 -0.99 -11.64 29.97
C LEU A 19 -2.46 -11.93 29.63
N GLU A 20 -2.70 -12.76 28.62
CA GLU A 20 -4.06 -13.13 28.20
C GLU A 20 -4.10 -14.48 27.48
N MET A 21 -5.32 -14.98 27.25
CA MET A 21 -5.59 -16.14 26.41
C MET A 21 -6.58 -15.79 25.31
N ASN A 22 -6.18 -16.03 24.07
CA ASN A 22 -7.07 -15.94 22.92
C ASN A 22 -7.58 -17.32 22.53
N THR A 23 -8.88 -17.59 22.73
CA THR A 23 -9.51 -18.90 22.48
C THR A 23 -9.91 -19.10 21.02
N ARG A 24 -9.09 -18.62 20.10
CA ARG A 24 -9.27 -18.67 18.64
C ARG A 24 -7.94 -18.81 17.93
N LEU A 25 -7.99 -19.20 16.66
CA LEU A 25 -6.83 -19.11 15.79
C LEU A 25 -6.41 -17.64 15.62
N GLN A 26 -5.13 -17.35 15.71
CA GLN A 26 -4.58 -16.01 15.54
C GLN A 26 -4.24 -15.73 14.07
N VAL A 27 -4.14 -14.45 13.71
CA VAL A 27 -3.76 -14.02 12.37
C VAL A 27 -2.38 -14.55 12.00
N GLU A 28 -1.44 -14.54 12.94
CA GLU A 28 -0.04 -14.94 12.81
C GLU A 28 0.22 -16.46 12.90
N HIS A 29 -0.83 -17.31 12.94
CA HIS A 29 -0.63 -18.77 12.96
C HIS A 29 0.29 -19.30 11.84
N PRO A 30 0.40 -18.68 10.64
CA PRO A 30 1.30 -19.14 9.60
C PRO A 30 2.77 -19.13 9.99
N VAL A 31 3.18 -18.27 10.94
CA VAL A 31 4.55 -18.28 11.47
C VAL A 31 4.81 -19.59 12.22
N THR A 32 3.88 -20.00 13.09
CA THR A 32 3.96 -21.28 13.80
C THR A 32 3.95 -22.46 12.83
N GLU A 33 3.07 -22.43 11.83
CA GLU A 33 2.99 -23.48 10.79
C GLU A 33 4.30 -23.57 10.00
N ALA A 34 4.91 -22.44 9.65
CA ALA A 34 6.15 -22.40 8.86
C ALA A 34 7.34 -23.02 9.62
N ILE A 35 7.43 -22.83 10.94
CA ILE A 35 8.57 -23.34 11.74
C ILE A 35 8.33 -24.72 12.33
N THR A 36 7.08 -25.21 12.38
CA THR A 36 6.75 -26.53 12.94
C THR A 36 6.40 -27.56 11.87
N GLY A 37 6.03 -27.12 10.67
CA GLY A 37 5.52 -27.99 9.61
C GLY A 37 4.08 -28.48 9.83
N LEU A 38 3.37 -27.95 10.85
CA LEU A 38 1.99 -28.30 11.17
C LEU A 38 1.02 -27.46 10.35
N ASP A 39 -0.16 -28.01 10.02
CA ASP A 39 -1.31 -27.28 9.52
C ASP A 39 -2.33 -27.14 10.66
N LEU A 40 -2.38 -25.98 11.31
CA LEU A 40 -3.24 -25.74 12.46
C LEU A 40 -4.72 -25.71 12.08
N VAL A 41 -5.04 -25.31 10.85
CA VAL A 41 -6.44 -25.29 10.36
C VAL A 41 -6.90 -26.73 10.09
N GLU A 42 -6.07 -27.57 9.47
CA GLU A 42 -6.37 -28.99 9.28
C GLU A 42 -6.59 -29.68 10.63
N LEU A 43 -5.73 -29.42 11.62
CA LEU A 43 -5.88 -29.98 12.96
C LEU A 43 -7.18 -29.53 13.63
N GLN A 44 -7.60 -28.25 13.47
CA GLN A 44 -8.91 -27.79 13.96
C GLN A 44 -10.07 -28.54 13.32
N LEU A 45 -10.01 -28.81 12.01
CA LEU A 45 -11.06 -29.54 11.28
C LEU A 45 -11.15 -31.01 11.76
N LYS A 46 -10.02 -31.67 11.95
CA LYS A 46 -9.96 -33.05 12.48
C LYS A 46 -10.58 -33.13 13.87
N VAL A 47 -10.20 -32.22 14.78
CA VAL A 47 -10.77 -32.17 16.13
C VAL A 47 -12.28 -31.87 16.09
N ALA A 48 -12.74 -31.02 15.18
CA ALA A 48 -14.16 -30.70 15.02
C ALA A 48 -14.97 -31.91 14.51
N ASP A 49 -14.34 -32.78 13.71
CA ASP A 49 -14.94 -34.05 13.24
C ASP A 49 -14.93 -35.16 14.31
N GLY A 50 -14.36 -34.89 15.47
CA GLY A 50 -14.30 -35.79 16.63
C GLY A 50 -13.08 -36.71 16.63
N GLU A 51 -12.12 -36.49 15.76
CA GLU A 51 -10.84 -37.21 15.74
C GLU A 51 -9.94 -36.73 16.90
N PRO A 52 -9.14 -37.62 17.50
CA PRO A 52 -8.07 -37.23 18.41
C PRO A 52 -6.98 -36.46 17.65
N LEU A 53 -6.22 -35.62 18.36
CA LEU A 53 -5.03 -34.99 17.77
C LEU A 53 -4.06 -36.10 17.30
N PRO A 54 -3.59 -36.04 16.05
CA PRO A 54 -2.69 -37.07 15.48
C PRO A 54 -1.22 -36.88 15.93
N ILE A 55 -0.94 -35.89 16.78
CA ILE A 55 0.39 -35.51 17.27
C ILE A 55 0.38 -35.41 18.81
N THR A 56 1.54 -35.60 19.41
CA THR A 56 1.82 -35.31 20.81
C THR A 56 2.75 -34.09 20.92
N GLN A 57 2.96 -33.56 22.11
CA GLN A 57 3.86 -32.42 22.32
C GLN A 57 5.30 -32.75 21.91
N ASP A 58 5.72 -33.99 22.09
CA ASP A 58 7.10 -34.43 21.78
C ASP A 58 7.36 -34.54 20.26
N ASP A 59 6.30 -34.60 19.45
CA ASP A 59 6.39 -34.63 17.98
C ASP A 59 6.63 -33.23 17.39
N VAL A 60 6.40 -32.17 18.17
CA VAL A 60 6.51 -30.78 17.71
C VAL A 60 7.97 -30.34 17.77
N THR A 61 8.55 -30.10 16.62
CA THR A 61 9.91 -29.58 16.48
C THR A 61 9.91 -28.21 15.80
N VAL A 62 10.77 -27.31 16.26
CA VAL A 62 10.91 -25.96 15.68
C VAL A 62 12.14 -25.94 14.77
N THR A 63 11.95 -25.54 13.51
CA THR A 63 13.01 -25.50 12.49
C THR A 63 13.04 -24.15 11.80
N GLY A 64 14.20 -23.49 11.80
CA GLY A 64 14.39 -22.20 11.14
C GLY A 64 13.69 -21.04 11.84
N HIS A 65 13.40 -20.00 11.06
CA HIS A 65 12.71 -18.79 11.48
C HIS A 65 11.66 -18.39 10.44
N ALA A 66 10.56 -17.81 10.89
CA ALA A 66 9.58 -17.20 10.01
C ALA A 66 9.23 -15.79 10.46
N ILE A 67 8.91 -14.92 9.49
CA ILE A 67 8.48 -13.55 9.71
C ILE A 67 7.24 -13.31 8.87
N GLU A 68 6.19 -12.77 9.47
CA GLU A 68 4.95 -12.40 8.80
C GLU A 68 4.82 -10.89 8.70
N ALA A 69 4.43 -10.40 7.51
CA ALA A 69 4.02 -9.04 7.27
C ALA A 69 2.52 -9.01 6.94
N ARG A 70 1.74 -8.27 7.72
CA ARG A 70 0.31 -8.04 7.48
C ARG A 70 0.14 -6.85 6.56
N VAL A 71 -0.38 -7.10 5.35
CA VAL A 71 -0.62 -6.06 4.35
C VAL A 71 -2.00 -5.45 4.57
N TYR A 72 -2.02 -4.14 4.82
CA TYR A 72 -3.22 -3.36 5.06
C TYR A 72 -3.44 -2.31 3.96
N ALA A 73 -4.71 -2.00 3.67
CA ALA A 73 -5.11 -0.81 2.93
C ALA A 73 -4.98 0.40 3.88
N GLU A 74 -3.81 1.04 3.89
CA GLU A 74 -3.43 2.03 4.89
C GLU A 74 -2.31 2.95 4.37
N ASP A 75 -2.41 4.23 4.66
CA ASP A 75 -1.34 5.20 4.41
C ASP A 75 -0.44 5.34 5.63
N SER A 76 0.56 4.47 5.72
CA SER A 76 1.49 4.43 6.86
C SER A 76 2.44 5.65 6.91
N PHE A 77 2.65 6.36 5.80
CA PHE A 77 3.42 7.61 5.78
C PHE A 77 2.55 8.85 6.02
N GLY A 78 1.23 8.72 5.93
CA GLY A 78 0.23 9.75 6.21
C GLY A 78 -0.52 9.55 7.52
N GLY A 79 0.12 8.97 8.55
CA GLY A 79 -0.47 8.80 9.88
C GLY A 79 -1.31 7.53 10.03
N PHE A 80 -1.02 6.48 9.27
CA PHE A 80 -1.68 5.17 9.35
C PHE A 80 -3.19 5.21 9.06
N LEU A 81 -3.61 6.16 8.22
CA LEU A 81 -5.02 6.31 7.85
C LEU A 81 -5.48 5.14 6.98
N PRO A 82 -6.57 4.43 7.35
CA PRO A 82 -7.15 3.37 6.53
C PRO A 82 -7.56 3.90 5.17
N GLN A 83 -7.43 3.04 4.17
CA GLN A 83 -7.76 3.35 2.78
C GLN A 83 -8.87 2.44 2.27
N ALA A 84 -9.69 2.96 1.38
CA ALA A 84 -10.71 2.19 0.67
C ALA A 84 -10.76 2.63 -0.79
N GLY A 85 -11.22 1.75 -1.65
CA GLY A 85 -11.28 2.06 -3.07
C GLY A 85 -11.22 0.81 -3.94
N ARG A 86 -11.04 1.01 -5.23
CA ARG A 86 -10.91 -0.08 -6.20
C ARG A 86 -9.45 -0.31 -6.53
N THR A 87 -8.98 -1.55 -6.40
CA THR A 87 -7.67 -1.94 -6.93
C THR A 87 -7.69 -1.92 -8.44
N SER A 88 -6.60 -1.47 -9.07
CA SER A 88 -6.43 -1.57 -10.52
C SER A 88 -5.59 -2.78 -10.90
N ILE A 89 -4.45 -2.97 -10.24
CA ILE A 89 -3.58 -4.12 -10.45
C ILE A 89 -3.15 -4.67 -9.10
N VAL A 90 -3.29 -5.97 -8.92
CA VAL A 90 -2.80 -6.69 -7.74
C VAL A 90 -1.87 -7.81 -8.19
N ARG A 91 -0.67 -7.83 -7.62
CA ARG A 91 0.31 -8.90 -7.78
C ARG A 91 0.96 -9.23 -6.47
N TRP A 92 0.90 -10.49 -6.11
CA TRP A 92 1.56 -11.05 -4.97
C TRP A 92 2.86 -11.77 -5.38
N PRO A 93 3.84 -11.92 -4.50
CA PRO A 93 5.08 -12.65 -4.77
C PRO A 93 4.80 -14.06 -5.31
N GLY A 94 5.62 -14.51 -6.27
CA GLY A 94 5.46 -15.85 -6.87
C GLY A 94 4.29 -15.98 -7.86
N SER A 95 3.45 -14.95 -8.04
CA SER A 95 2.40 -14.97 -9.06
C SER A 95 2.95 -14.56 -10.42
N SER A 96 3.09 -15.50 -11.33
CA SER A 96 3.56 -15.24 -12.71
C SER A 96 2.48 -14.71 -13.66
N ALA A 97 1.20 -14.72 -13.25
CA ALA A 97 0.07 -14.21 -14.04
C ALA A 97 -1.07 -13.72 -13.11
N PRO A 98 -1.89 -12.71 -13.56
CA PRO A 98 -2.96 -12.15 -12.73
C PRO A 98 -4.08 -13.11 -12.34
N HIS A 99 -4.12 -14.34 -12.82
CA HIS A 99 -5.13 -15.36 -12.52
C HIS A 99 -4.53 -16.77 -12.43
N ALA A 100 -3.23 -16.90 -12.14
CA ALA A 100 -2.69 -18.24 -11.93
C ALA A 100 -3.36 -18.85 -10.69
N PRO A 101 -4.02 -20.03 -10.82
CA PRO A 101 -4.52 -20.74 -9.64
C PRO A 101 -3.34 -21.01 -8.71
N ARG A 102 -3.60 -21.00 -7.39
CA ARG A 102 -2.63 -21.42 -6.37
C ARG A 102 -1.95 -22.69 -6.85
N ALA A 103 -0.85 -22.54 -7.58
CA ALA A 103 -0.05 -23.70 -7.94
C ALA A 103 0.41 -24.33 -6.63
N SER A 104 0.25 -25.63 -6.54
CA SER A 104 0.81 -26.44 -5.46
C SER A 104 2.20 -25.93 -5.14
N ARG A 105 2.38 -25.42 -3.91
CA ARG A 105 3.67 -24.99 -3.41
C ARG A 105 4.71 -26.04 -3.74
N GLU A 106 5.77 -25.64 -4.42
CA GLU A 106 7.00 -26.38 -4.30
C GLU A 106 7.41 -26.31 -2.83
N ALA A 107 7.70 -27.44 -2.21
CA ALA A 107 8.00 -27.53 -0.78
C ALA A 107 9.20 -26.67 -0.34
N ASP A 108 9.90 -26.06 -1.28
CA ASP A 108 11.10 -25.26 -1.11
C ASP A 108 10.90 -23.74 -1.31
N ASP A 109 9.65 -23.26 -1.55
CA ASP A 109 9.41 -21.80 -1.69
C ASP A 109 9.50 -21.14 -0.30
N PRO A 110 10.47 -20.24 -0.07
CA PRO A 110 10.64 -19.58 1.20
C PRO A 110 9.51 -18.59 1.55
N VAL A 111 8.59 -18.29 0.61
CA VAL A 111 7.54 -17.28 0.80
C VAL A 111 6.15 -17.87 0.65
N ARG A 112 5.31 -17.60 1.63
CA ARG A 112 3.86 -17.87 1.63
C ARG A 112 3.07 -16.59 1.58
N VAL A 113 2.01 -16.56 0.78
CA VAL A 113 1.05 -15.45 0.75
C VAL A 113 -0.36 -15.98 1.00
N ASP A 114 -1.00 -15.48 2.05
CA ASP A 114 -2.40 -15.74 2.34
C ASP A 114 -3.21 -14.47 2.05
N HIS A 115 -4.00 -14.49 0.98
CA HIS A 115 -4.76 -13.32 0.53
C HIS A 115 -6.08 -13.71 -0.15
N ALA A 116 -6.99 -12.75 -0.23
CA ALA A 116 -8.20 -12.83 -1.04
C ALA A 116 -8.31 -11.65 -2.03
N LEU A 117 -7.35 -10.71 -2.00
CA LEU A 117 -7.39 -9.52 -2.86
C LEU A 117 -6.97 -9.85 -4.28
N GLU A 118 -7.76 -9.40 -5.25
CA GLU A 118 -7.52 -9.50 -6.68
C GLU A 118 -7.55 -8.13 -7.36
N SER A 119 -7.09 -8.06 -8.62
CA SER A 119 -7.23 -6.86 -9.45
C SER A 119 -8.72 -6.53 -9.67
N GLU A 120 -9.03 -5.25 -9.80
CA GLU A 120 -10.36 -4.72 -10.02
C GLU A 120 -11.36 -4.95 -8.87
N GLN A 121 -10.90 -5.40 -7.72
CA GLN A 121 -11.73 -5.63 -6.53
C GLN A 121 -11.93 -4.34 -5.74
N ILE A 122 -13.11 -4.20 -5.11
CA ILE A 122 -13.42 -3.09 -4.21
C ILE A 122 -13.03 -3.48 -2.78
N VAL A 123 -12.16 -2.68 -2.18
CA VAL A 123 -11.85 -2.72 -0.75
C VAL A 123 -12.81 -1.74 -0.06
N SER A 124 -13.71 -2.27 0.75
CA SER A 124 -14.76 -1.49 1.43
C SER A 124 -14.35 -1.09 2.83
N THR A 125 -15.03 -0.10 3.38
CA THR A 125 -14.88 0.34 4.77
C THR A 125 -15.66 -0.53 5.78
N SER A 126 -16.39 -1.54 5.30
CA SER A 126 -17.28 -2.37 6.15
C SER A 126 -16.53 -3.46 6.92
N TYR A 127 -15.28 -3.72 6.58
CA TYR A 127 -14.45 -4.77 7.17
C TYR A 127 -13.11 -4.21 7.62
N ASP A 128 -12.32 -5.05 8.29
CA ASP A 128 -10.92 -4.78 8.61
C ASP A 128 -10.13 -4.48 7.32
N PRO A 129 -9.23 -3.48 7.31
CA PRO A 129 -8.47 -3.10 6.13
C PRO A 129 -7.39 -4.10 5.71
N MET A 130 -7.26 -5.25 6.39
CA MET A 130 -6.27 -6.28 6.06
C MET A 130 -6.56 -6.92 4.70
N LEU A 131 -5.59 -6.83 3.78
CA LEU A 131 -5.68 -7.33 2.41
C LEU A 131 -5.08 -8.72 2.26
N GLY A 132 -4.11 -9.05 3.09
CA GLY A 132 -3.41 -10.33 3.06
C GLY A 132 -2.21 -10.35 3.98
N LYS A 133 -1.47 -11.46 3.94
CA LYS A 133 -0.26 -11.70 4.72
C LYS A 133 0.83 -12.24 3.82
N VAL A 134 2.05 -11.75 4.01
CA VAL A 134 3.26 -12.27 3.38
C VAL A 134 4.10 -12.91 4.47
N ILE A 135 4.34 -14.19 4.38
CA ILE A 135 5.07 -14.98 5.37
C ILE A 135 6.35 -15.50 4.70
N ALA A 136 7.49 -15.18 5.27
CA ALA A 136 8.78 -15.66 4.79
C ALA A 136 9.43 -16.58 5.83
N HIS A 137 9.97 -17.71 5.37
CA HIS A 137 10.68 -18.68 6.17
C HIS A 137 12.13 -18.79 5.71
N GLY A 138 13.05 -19.07 6.62
CA GLY A 138 14.47 -19.27 6.33
C GLY A 138 15.17 -20.10 7.40
N ALA A 139 16.34 -20.63 7.07
CA ALA A 139 17.15 -21.37 8.03
C ALA A 139 17.58 -20.52 9.24
N THR A 140 17.77 -19.22 9.00
CA THR A 140 18.08 -18.22 10.03
C THR A 140 17.08 -17.06 9.96
N ARG A 141 17.04 -16.24 11.03
CA ARG A 141 16.24 -15.01 11.06
C ARG A 141 16.59 -14.07 9.90
N GLU A 142 17.89 -13.96 9.58
CA GLU A 142 18.36 -13.11 8.49
C GLU A 142 17.93 -13.65 7.11
N ASP A 143 17.90 -14.97 6.90
CA ASP A 143 17.38 -15.56 5.66
C ASP A 143 15.90 -15.28 5.50
N ALA A 144 15.10 -15.45 6.57
CA ALA A 144 13.68 -15.12 6.58
C ALA A 144 13.44 -13.61 6.31
N ARG A 145 14.24 -12.73 6.94
CA ARG A 145 14.16 -11.28 6.73
C ARG A 145 14.44 -10.89 5.26
N ARG A 146 15.51 -11.43 4.68
CA ARG A 146 15.85 -11.17 3.27
C ARG A 146 14.79 -11.67 2.32
N ALA A 147 14.25 -12.86 2.57
CA ALA A 147 13.14 -13.41 1.78
C ALA A 147 11.89 -12.53 1.88
N LEU A 148 11.57 -12.01 3.09
CA LEU A 148 10.44 -11.10 3.28
C LEU A 148 10.64 -9.78 2.51
N VAL A 149 11.82 -9.15 2.61
CA VAL A 149 12.12 -7.91 1.89
C VAL A 149 12.00 -8.11 0.38
N ALA A 150 12.52 -9.23 -0.15
CA ALA A 150 12.39 -9.56 -1.57
C ALA A 150 10.92 -9.78 -2.00
N ALA A 151 10.15 -10.46 -1.16
CA ALA A 151 8.72 -10.69 -1.41
C ALA A 151 7.92 -9.37 -1.39
N LEU A 152 8.22 -8.46 -0.47
CA LEU A 152 7.59 -7.14 -0.43
C LEU A 152 8.03 -6.26 -1.60
N ASP A 153 9.29 -6.37 -2.09
CA ASP A 153 9.74 -5.72 -3.33
C ASP A 153 8.94 -6.18 -4.56
N GLU A 154 8.48 -7.43 -4.59
CA GLU A 154 7.69 -8.01 -5.68
C GLU A 154 6.18 -7.74 -5.54
N THR A 155 5.71 -7.41 -4.36
CA THR A 155 4.30 -7.10 -4.11
C THR A 155 3.91 -5.79 -4.78
N SER A 156 2.85 -5.82 -5.59
CA SER A 156 2.36 -4.63 -6.29
C SER A 156 0.85 -4.54 -6.17
N ILE A 157 0.38 -3.51 -5.46
CA ILE A 157 -1.04 -3.21 -5.31
C ILE A 157 -1.25 -1.76 -5.76
N LEU A 158 -1.97 -1.57 -6.86
CA LEU A 158 -2.30 -0.28 -7.44
C LEU A 158 -3.81 -0.03 -7.32
N GLY A 159 -4.23 1.23 -7.33
CA GLY A 159 -5.61 1.70 -7.16
C GLY A 159 -5.90 2.24 -5.78
N LEU A 160 -5.20 1.76 -4.73
CA LEU A 160 -5.29 2.28 -3.37
C LEU A 160 -3.92 2.23 -2.68
N THR A 161 -3.75 3.05 -1.65
CA THR A 161 -2.51 3.07 -0.86
C THR A 161 -2.51 1.93 0.15
N THR A 162 -1.34 1.31 0.32
CA THR A 162 -1.11 0.19 1.25
C THR A 162 0.16 0.42 2.07
N ASN A 163 0.29 -0.31 3.17
CA ASN A 163 1.47 -0.26 4.03
C ASN A 163 2.66 -1.09 3.50
N VAL A 164 2.59 -1.69 2.30
CA VAL A 164 3.64 -2.59 1.79
C VAL A 164 5.00 -1.90 1.73
N GLY A 165 5.07 -0.67 1.22
CA GLY A 165 6.32 0.09 1.14
C GLY A 165 6.91 0.40 2.51
N PHE A 166 6.07 0.71 3.49
CA PHE A 166 6.46 0.93 4.88
C PHE A 166 7.01 -0.36 5.51
N LEU A 167 6.28 -1.48 5.38
CA LEU A 167 6.72 -2.80 5.88
C LEU A 167 8.05 -3.23 5.26
N ARG A 168 8.23 -2.94 3.98
CA ARG A 168 9.47 -3.20 3.25
C ARG A 168 10.63 -2.37 3.83
N ALA A 169 10.42 -1.07 4.04
CA ALA A 169 11.43 -0.18 4.60
C ALA A 169 11.80 -0.61 6.03
N LEU A 170 10.80 -0.90 6.86
CA LEU A 170 10.97 -1.41 8.22
C LEU A 170 11.76 -2.72 8.25
N ALA A 171 11.35 -3.73 7.46
CA ALA A 171 12.04 -5.02 7.41
C ALA A 171 13.48 -4.92 6.88
N ALA A 172 13.79 -3.90 6.07
CA ALA A 172 15.12 -3.65 5.53
C ALA A 172 16.01 -2.84 6.48
N SER A 173 15.46 -2.21 7.51
CA SER A 173 16.21 -1.36 8.44
C SER A 173 17.23 -2.14 9.26
N ASP A 174 18.25 -1.45 9.74
CA ASP A 174 19.28 -2.01 10.61
C ASP A 174 18.69 -2.41 11.96
N GLU A 175 17.76 -1.62 12.49
CA GLU A 175 17.09 -1.86 13.76
C GLU A 175 16.26 -3.15 13.72
N PHE A 176 15.55 -3.40 12.65
CA PHE A 176 14.81 -4.67 12.49
C PHE A 176 15.75 -5.85 12.29
N ARG A 177 16.83 -5.66 11.52
CA ARG A 177 17.88 -6.69 11.36
C ARG A 177 18.49 -7.08 12.69
N ASP A 178 18.86 -6.10 13.52
CA ASP A 178 19.57 -6.29 14.78
C ASP A 178 18.64 -6.60 15.96
N ALA A 179 17.31 -6.68 15.71
CA ALA A 179 16.25 -6.95 16.69
C ALA A 179 16.26 -5.96 17.88
N THR A 180 16.49 -4.67 17.59
CA THR A 180 16.51 -3.59 18.59
C THR A 180 15.19 -2.83 18.68
N ILE A 181 14.19 -3.21 17.88
CA ILE A 181 12.84 -2.61 17.86
C ILE A 181 12.04 -3.14 19.05
N ASP A 182 11.44 -2.24 19.79
CA ASP A 182 10.45 -2.51 20.84
C ASP A 182 9.09 -1.91 20.50
N THR A 183 8.11 -2.06 21.38
CA THR A 183 6.73 -1.58 21.16
C THR A 183 6.61 -0.05 21.13
N ALA A 184 7.58 0.70 21.65
CA ALA A 184 7.62 2.15 21.67
C ALA A 184 8.48 2.73 20.53
N TRP A 185 9.17 1.90 19.77
CA TRP A 185 10.11 2.34 18.75
C TRP A 185 9.45 3.24 17.69
N LEU A 186 8.25 2.86 17.21
CA LEU A 186 7.51 3.63 16.21
C LEU A 186 7.02 4.99 16.71
N ASP A 187 6.93 5.20 18.02
CA ASP A 187 6.52 6.50 18.59
C ASP A 187 7.61 7.57 18.41
N THR A 188 8.85 7.14 18.21
CA THR A 188 10.03 8.04 18.15
C THR A 188 10.83 7.90 16.86
N ALA A 189 10.69 6.80 16.13
CA ALA A 189 11.42 6.54 14.90
C ALA A 189 10.63 7.03 13.68
N GLU A 190 11.33 7.67 12.76
CA GLU A 190 10.79 8.03 11.46
C GLU A 190 11.27 7.00 10.42
N VAL A 191 10.31 6.31 9.80
CA VAL A 191 10.57 5.50 8.62
C VAL A 191 10.49 6.42 7.40
N GLU A 192 11.61 6.61 6.72
CA GLU A 192 11.70 7.53 5.59
C GLU A 192 10.80 7.07 4.42
N LYS A 193 9.98 7.99 3.90
CA LYS A 193 9.17 7.75 2.71
C LYS A 193 10.09 7.58 1.49
N PRO A 194 9.90 6.53 0.68
CA PRO A 194 10.70 6.32 -0.53
C PRO A 194 10.60 7.48 -1.51
N ASP A 195 11.73 7.81 -2.14
CA ASP A 195 11.87 8.80 -3.21
C ASP A 195 11.06 8.39 -4.45
N ASP A 196 10.45 9.36 -5.14
CA ASP A 196 9.60 9.18 -6.31
C ASP A 196 10.30 9.43 -7.66
N GLU A 197 11.59 9.77 -7.70
CA GLU A 197 12.30 10.09 -8.93
C GLU A 197 12.41 8.89 -9.89
N LEU A 198 12.82 7.71 -9.40
CA LEU A 198 12.83 6.50 -10.22
C LEU A 198 11.41 6.08 -10.66
N PRO A 199 10.41 6.01 -9.77
CA PRO A 199 9.01 5.83 -10.14
C PRO A 199 8.53 6.77 -11.25
N ARG A 200 8.85 8.03 -11.17
CA ARG A 200 8.52 9.07 -12.16
C ARG A 200 9.11 8.77 -13.53
N ILE A 201 10.37 8.33 -13.58
CA ILE A 201 11.03 7.91 -14.84
C ILE A 201 10.26 6.76 -15.48
N PHE A 202 9.82 5.77 -14.70
CA PHE A 202 9.03 4.65 -15.21
C PHE A 202 7.71 5.10 -15.83
N VAL A 203 6.96 5.95 -15.13
CA VAL A 203 5.69 6.49 -15.61
C VAL A 203 5.88 7.33 -16.86
N ALA A 204 6.87 8.24 -16.86
CA ALA A 204 7.14 9.11 -18.00
C ALA A 204 7.55 8.29 -19.23
N TRP A 205 8.41 7.27 -19.06
CA TRP A 205 8.82 6.38 -20.14
C TRP A 205 7.63 5.66 -20.77
N VAL A 206 6.77 5.01 -19.95
CA VAL A 206 5.58 4.30 -20.45
C VAL A 206 4.62 5.27 -21.13
N SER A 207 4.34 6.41 -20.54
CA SER A 207 3.44 7.42 -21.11
C SER A 207 3.91 7.90 -22.47
N ALA A 208 5.21 8.17 -22.62
CA ALA A 208 5.80 8.56 -23.91
C ALA A 208 5.73 7.42 -24.95
N MET A 209 5.89 6.16 -24.54
CA MET A 209 5.74 5.01 -25.44
C MET A 209 4.28 4.83 -25.90
N LEU A 210 3.32 4.94 -24.99
CA LEU A 210 1.89 4.83 -25.32
C LEU A 210 1.43 5.93 -26.26
N THR A 211 1.95 7.15 -26.11
CA THR A 211 1.65 8.26 -27.01
C THR A 211 2.19 8.03 -28.43
N ALA A 212 3.27 7.26 -28.56
CA ALA A 212 3.90 6.95 -29.84
C ALA A 212 3.23 5.80 -30.61
N VAL A 213 2.56 4.90 -29.90
CA VAL A 213 1.88 3.73 -30.47
C VAL A 213 0.43 4.10 -30.80
N THR A 214 0.21 4.94 -31.79
CA THR A 214 -1.12 5.11 -32.39
C THR A 214 -1.21 4.26 -33.63
N ASP A 215 -1.89 3.13 -33.55
CA ASP A 215 -2.15 2.19 -34.65
C ASP A 215 -3.15 2.74 -35.70
N SER A 216 -3.39 4.05 -35.71
CA SER A 216 -4.47 4.64 -36.48
C SER A 216 -4.10 5.07 -37.88
N GLY A 217 -2.83 4.99 -38.31
CA GLY A 217 -2.41 5.54 -39.59
C GLY A 217 -2.75 7.04 -39.76
N HIS A 218 -3.05 7.71 -38.62
CA HIS A 218 -3.47 9.11 -38.60
C HIS A 218 -2.27 10.01 -38.95
N PRO A 219 -2.39 10.96 -39.91
CA PRO A 219 -1.31 11.80 -40.33
C PRO A 219 -0.75 12.74 -39.24
N PHE A 220 -1.41 12.89 -38.13
CA PHE A 220 -1.00 13.71 -36.97
C PHE A 220 -0.61 12.84 -35.77
N GLN A 221 0.34 11.90 -35.98
CA GLN A 221 0.89 11.10 -34.90
C GLN A 221 1.87 11.94 -34.06
N SER A 222 1.82 11.76 -32.71
CA SER A 222 2.78 12.38 -31.79
C SER A 222 4.09 11.59 -31.70
N ASP A 223 4.69 11.25 -32.86
CA ASP A 223 5.95 10.54 -32.96
C ASP A 223 7.18 11.45 -32.82
N GLY A 224 6.95 12.77 -32.74
CA GLY A 224 7.99 13.78 -32.64
C GLY A 224 8.69 14.05 -33.97
N TRP A 225 8.21 13.53 -35.12
CA TRP A 225 8.85 13.67 -36.44
C TRP A 225 9.13 15.13 -36.78
N ARG A 226 10.35 15.38 -37.28
CA ARG A 226 10.80 16.69 -37.81
C ARG A 226 11.51 16.51 -39.12
N SER A 227 11.28 17.44 -40.08
CA SER A 227 12.02 17.44 -41.35
C SER A 227 13.46 17.88 -41.10
N GLY A 228 14.41 16.98 -41.38
CA GLY A 228 15.84 17.26 -41.33
C GLY A 228 16.47 17.38 -39.93
N ALA A 229 15.80 16.90 -38.91
CA ALA A 229 16.30 16.85 -37.52
C ALA A 229 15.87 15.56 -36.83
N ASP A 230 16.52 15.25 -35.70
CA ASP A 230 16.07 14.18 -34.82
C ASP A 230 14.63 14.40 -34.34
N PRO A 231 13.86 13.35 -34.05
CA PRO A 231 12.53 13.47 -33.49
C PRO A 231 12.51 14.36 -32.22
N ALA A 232 11.45 15.16 -32.07
CA ALA A 232 11.29 15.96 -30.86
C ALA A 232 11.11 15.09 -29.65
N PRO A 233 11.66 15.47 -28.46
CA PRO A 233 11.33 14.82 -27.22
C PRO A 233 9.83 14.94 -26.94
N THR A 234 9.28 13.94 -26.26
CA THR A 234 7.91 13.97 -25.72
C THR A 234 7.95 14.62 -24.35
N ILE A 235 7.10 15.61 -24.12
CA ILE A 235 6.86 16.15 -22.78
C ILE A 235 5.69 15.37 -22.20
N VAL A 236 5.90 14.72 -21.07
CA VAL A 236 4.88 14.01 -20.31
C VAL A 236 4.47 14.90 -19.15
N GLU A 237 3.21 15.36 -19.20
CA GLU A 237 2.64 16.18 -18.15
C GLU A 237 2.19 15.25 -16.98
N LEU A 238 2.85 15.43 -15.84
CA LEU A 238 2.51 14.85 -14.55
C LEU A 238 2.32 16.04 -13.57
N ASP A 239 2.46 15.83 -12.27
CA ASP A 239 2.55 16.91 -11.27
C ASP A 239 3.66 17.94 -11.60
N ARG A 240 4.68 17.52 -12.36
CA ARG A 240 5.62 18.37 -13.09
C ARG A 240 5.88 17.80 -14.48
N PRO A 241 6.21 18.63 -15.49
CA PRO A 241 6.57 18.13 -16.81
C PRO A 241 7.86 17.32 -16.76
N VAL A 242 7.89 16.21 -17.51
CA VAL A 242 9.05 15.31 -17.65
C VAL A 242 9.39 15.16 -19.13
N VAL A 243 10.64 15.38 -19.49
CA VAL A 243 11.11 15.35 -20.88
C VAL A 243 11.64 13.96 -21.23
N VAL A 244 11.00 13.26 -22.15
CA VAL A 244 11.41 11.94 -22.64
C VAL A 244 11.96 12.07 -24.07
N ASP A 245 13.27 11.93 -24.23
CA ASP A 245 13.93 11.85 -25.54
C ASP A 245 14.15 10.39 -25.93
N ARG A 246 13.22 9.85 -26.70
CA ARG A 246 13.24 8.45 -27.14
C ARG A 246 14.38 8.17 -28.11
N ALA A 247 14.79 9.16 -28.91
CA ALA A 247 15.89 9.01 -29.90
C ALA A 247 17.23 8.88 -29.18
N ARG A 248 17.44 9.62 -28.11
CA ARG A 248 18.66 9.58 -27.29
C ARG A 248 18.57 8.57 -26.13
N GLY A 249 17.39 8.04 -25.85
CA GLY A 249 17.16 7.14 -24.71
C GLY A 249 17.39 7.84 -23.37
N THR A 250 16.78 9.03 -23.18
CA THR A 250 16.92 9.76 -21.91
C THR A 250 15.56 10.23 -21.37
N VAL A 251 15.46 10.33 -20.05
CA VAL A 251 14.37 10.98 -19.32
C VAL A 251 14.97 12.07 -18.44
N ASP A 252 14.57 13.32 -18.64
CA ASP A 252 15.18 14.52 -18.02
C ASP A 252 16.74 14.52 -18.12
N GLY A 253 17.26 14.00 -19.23
CA GLY A 253 18.69 13.87 -19.47
C GLY A 253 19.35 12.63 -18.86
N ILE A 254 18.65 11.88 -18.00
CA ILE A 254 19.15 10.63 -17.40
C ILE A 254 19.06 9.49 -18.43
N PRO A 255 20.14 8.73 -18.69
CA PRO A 255 20.13 7.62 -19.63
C PRO A 255 19.15 6.53 -19.20
N VAL A 256 18.23 6.15 -20.10
CA VAL A 256 17.23 5.11 -19.87
C VAL A 256 17.21 4.14 -21.05
N ARG A 257 17.24 2.85 -20.75
CA ARG A 257 17.10 1.79 -21.76
C ARG A 257 16.10 0.74 -21.28
N GLN A 258 15.07 0.52 -22.06
CA GLN A 258 14.12 -0.56 -21.80
C GLN A 258 14.80 -1.92 -22.03
N ILE A 259 14.69 -2.80 -21.05
CA ILE A 259 15.21 -4.17 -21.09
C ILE A 259 14.10 -5.14 -21.42
N ASP A 260 12.96 -5.01 -20.72
CA ASP A 260 11.81 -5.89 -20.87
C ASP A 260 10.53 -5.14 -20.52
N ALA A 261 9.40 -5.55 -21.14
CA ALA A 261 8.08 -5.04 -20.83
C ALA A 261 7.04 -6.13 -21.11
N ALA A 262 6.32 -6.56 -20.09
CA ALA A 262 5.25 -7.55 -20.21
C ALA A 262 4.19 -7.36 -19.11
N HIS A 263 2.91 -7.42 -19.49
CA HIS A 263 1.79 -7.42 -18.52
C HIS A 263 1.91 -6.34 -17.44
N HIS A 264 2.08 -5.07 -17.81
CA HIS A 264 2.30 -3.92 -16.91
C HIS A 264 3.63 -3.94 -16.14
N THR A 265 4.42 -5.01 -16.21
CA THR A 265 5.77 -5.03 -15.64
C THR A 265 6.75 -4.44 -16.63
N LEU A 266 7.54 -3.50 -16.16
CA LEU A 266 8.59 -2.85 -16.96
C LEU A 266 9.93 -3.01 -16.24
N THR A 267 10.96 -3.37 -17.02
CA THR A 267 12.35 -3.37 -16.56
C THR A 267 13.13 -2.34 -17.36
N LEU A 268 13.69 -1.36 -16.66
CA LEU A 268 14.55 -0.33 -17.25
C LEU A 268 15.97 -0.44 -16.70
N ALA A 269 16.97 -0.12 -17.52
CA ALA A 269 18.27 0.32 -17.04
C ALA A 269 18.23 1.86 -16.98
N VAL A 270 18.34 2.42 -15.78
CA VAL A 270 18.41 3.84 -15.50
C VAL A 270 19.82 4.16 -15.01
N ASP A 271 20.54 5.02 -15.71
CA ASP A 271 21.96 5.30 -15.46
C ASP A 271 22.81 4.02 -15.28
N GLY A 272 22.55 3.02 -16.15
CA GLY A 272 23.24 1.72 -16.13
C GLY A 272 22.73 0.72 -15.09
N THR A 273 21.96 1.13 -14.09
CA THR A 273 21.41 0.25 -13.05
C THR A 273 20.04 -0.31 -13.46
N ARG A 274 19.86 -1.62 -13.27
CA ARG A 274 18.61 -2.30 -13.62
C ARG A 274 17.56 -2.15 -12.51
N HIS A 275 16.37 -1.67 -12.90
CA HIS A 275 15.21 -1.54 -12.03
C HIS A 275 13.99 -2.19 -12.66
N ARG A 276 13.07 -2.69 -11.83
CA ARG A 276 11.80 -3.28 -12.25
C ARG A 276 10.65 -2.61 -11.49
N ALA A 277 9.55 -2.32 -12.20
CA ALA A 277 8.34 -1.75 -11.62
C ALA A 277 7.09 -2.30 -12.33
N VAL A 278 5.93 -2.18 -11.68
CA VAL A 278 4.61 -2.39 -12.28
C VAL A 278 3.99 -1.03 -12.53
N VAL A 279 3.62 -0.74 -13.78
CA VAL A 279 3.14 0.58 -14.20
C VAL A 279 1.74 0.45 -14.80
N ASN A 280 0.83 1.33 -14.38
CA ASN A 280 -0.52 1.46 -14.92
C ASN A 280 -0.78 2.92 -15.29
N VAL A 281 -0.92 3.21 -16.58
CA VAL A 281 -1.20 4.56 -17.08
C VAL A 281 -2.65 4.65 -17.49
N GLN A 282 -3.40 5.48 -16.79
CA GLN A 282 -4.81 5.78 -17.03
C GLN A 282 -4.97 7.25 -17.50
N PRO A 283 -6.13 7.66 -18.00
CA PRO A 283 -6.34 9.02 -18.50
C PRO A 283 -5.99 10.12 -17.49
N HIS A 284 -6.39 9.99 -16.24
CA HIS A 284 -6.27 11.03 -15.20
C HIS A 284 -5.18 10.74 -14.15
N VAL A 285 -4.69 9.51 -14.08
CA VAL A 285 -3.66 9.10 -13.11
C VAL A 285 -2.71 8.10 -13.73
N ALA A 286 -1.45 8.24 -13.44
CA ALA A 286 -0.44 7.23 -13.74
C ALA A 286 0.12 6.67 -12.44
N GLU A 287 0.05 5.36 -12.29
CA GLU A 287 0.44 4.66 -11.07
C GLU A 287 1.65 3.78 -11.34
N VAL A 288 2.50 3.67 -10.37
CA VAL A 288 3.63 2.73 -10.39
C VAL A 288 3.83 2.11 -9.02
N ALA A 289 3.98 0.79 -8.99
CA ALA A 289 4.50 0.08 -7.83
C ALA A 289 5.99 -0.17 -8.03
N PHE A 290 6.78 0.37 -7.12
CA PHE A 290 8.23 0.23 -7.10
C PHE A 290 8.69 -0.14 -5.69
N ARG A 291 9.34 -1.29 -5.55
CA ARG A 291 9.77 -1.83 -4.25
C ARG A 291 8.65 -1.86 -3.21
N GLY A 292 7.48 -2.37 -3.61
CA GLY A 292 6.32 -2.48 -2.75
C GLY A 292 5.56 -1.16 -2.50
N GLN A 293 6.17 0.00 -2.78
CA GLN A 293 5.50 1.29 -2.62
C GLN A 293 4.72 1.67 -3.87
N ARG A 294 3.47 2.08 -3.68
CA ARG A 294 2.66 2.72 -4.71
C ARG A 294 2.99 4.21 -4.78
N PHE A 295 3.21 4.69 -6.01
CA PHE A 295 3.28 6.11 -6.35
C PHE A 295 2.18 6.41 -7.35
N ALA A 296 1.47 7.51 -7.15
CA ALA A 296 0.43 7.99 -8.06
C ALA A 296 0.78 9.41 -8.50
N PHE A 297 0.80 9.62 -9.81
CA PHE A 297 1.05 10.90 -10.43
C PHE A 297 -0.23 11.34 -11.13
N GLU A 298 -0.78 12.47 -10.73
CA GLU A 298 -1.90 13.06 -11.41
C GLU A 298 -1.50 13.51 -12.82
N ARG A 299 -2.40 13.30 -13.76
CA ARG A 299 -2.26 13.75 -15.13
C ARG A 299 -3.25 14.88 -15.35
N PRO A 300 -2.77 16.09 -15.72
CA PRO A 300 -3.65 17.21 -15.96
C PRO A 300 -4.72 16.84 -17.02
N ASP A 301 -5.96 17.06 -16.70
CA ASP A 301 -7.04 17.00 -17.68
C ASP A 301 -7.04 18.32 -18.46
N VAL A 302 -6.41 18.30 -19.65
CA VAL A 302 -6.26 19.48 -20.51
C VAL A 302 -7.63 20.03 -20.98
N PHE A 303 -8.70 19.26 -20.83
CA PHE A 303 -10.07 19.61 -21.21
C PHE A 303 -11.05 19.68 -20.03
N GLY A 304 -10.59 19.39 -18.81
CA GLY A 304 -11.40 19.54 -17.60
C GLY A 304 -11.63 21.02 -17.27
N ASP A 305 -12.83 21.36 -16.83
CA ASP A 305 -13.11 22.65 -16.23
C ASP A 305 -12.20 22.78 -14.99
N HIS A 306 -11.15 23.57 -15.12
CA HIS A 306 -10.32 24.02 -13.99
C HIS A 306 -11.15 25.02 -13.16
N ALA A 307 -12.11 24.52 -12.38
CA ALA A 307 -12.56 25.24 -11.20
C ALA A 307 -11.31 25.32 -10.30
N LEU A 308 -10.82 26.54 -10.15
CA LEU A 308 -9.66 26.88 -9.33
C LEU A 308 -9.81 26.22 -7.95
N ASP A 309 -9.01 25.19 -7.69
CA ASP A 309 -8.72 24.70 -6.34
C ASP A 309 -7.95 25.79 -5.58
N LEU A 310 -8.67 26.82 -5.22
CA LEU A 310 -8.30 27.62 -4.05
C LEU A 310 -8.67 26.75 -2.86
N GLY A 311 -7.73 26.52 -1.96
CA GLY A 311 -7.99 25.85 -0.69
C GLY A 311 -9.03 26.64 0.12
N ASP A 312 -10.28 26.37 -0.17
CA ASP A 312 -11.47 27.17 0.19
C ASP A 312 -12.12 26.73 1.50
N GLY A 313 -11.33 26.16 2.41
CA GLY A 313 -11.85 25.77 3.73
C GLY A 313 -12.88 24.63 3.71
N ALA A 314 -13.12 23.99 2.57
CA ALA A 314 -14.00 22.84 2.48
C ALA A 314 -13.39 21.64 3.22
N ILE A 315 -14.05 21.18 4.27
CA ILE A 315 -13.70 19.97 5.00
C ILE A 315 -14.44 18.80 4.37
N THR A 316 -13.68 17.94 3.72
CA THR A 316 -14.22 16.76 3.05
C THR A 316 -13.93 15.48 3.84
N ALA A 317 -14.75 14.45 3.65
CA ALA A 317 -14.49 13.13 4.22
C ALA A 317 -13.27 12.48 3.52
N PRO A 318 -12.16 12.23 4.23
CA PRO A 318 -10.96 11.65 3.65
C PRO A 318 -11.13 10.16 3.31
N MET A 319 -12.24 9.56 3.76
CA MET A 319 -12.64 8.19 3.48
C MET A 319 -14.14 8.02 3.69
N PRO A 320 -14.77 6.98 3.13
CA PRO A 320 -16.14 6.66 3.46
C PRO A 320 -16.24 6.23 4.93
N GLY A 321 -17.27 6.70 5.61
CA GLY A 321 -17.46 6.41 7.03
C GLY A 321 -18.82 6.86 7.55
N THR A 322 -19.00 6.77 8.87
CA THR A 322 -20.17 7.26 9.58
C THR A 322 -19.78 8.47 10.42
N VAL A 323 -20.54 9.55 10.35
CA VAL A 323 -20.33 10.72 11.21
C VAL A 323 -20.74 10.35 12.64
N LEU A 324 -19.78 10.27 13.57
CA LEU A 324 -20.06 10.00 14.98
C LEU A 324 -20.55 11.23 15.73
N ASP A 325 -19.89 12.36 15.47
CA ASP A 325 -20.14 13.60 16.21
C ASP A 325 -19.90 14.82 15.30
N VAL A 326 -20.73 15.84 15.47
CA VAL A 326 -20.59 17.15 14.82
C VAL A 326 -20.55 18.19 15.93
N ARG A 327 -19.41 18.88 16.09
CA ARG A 327 -19.11 19.74 17.22
C ARG A 327 -19.32 21.22 16.95
N VAL A 328 -19.83 21.56 15.78
CA VAL A 328 -20.05 22.92 15.32
C VAL A 328 -21.41 23.06 14.66
N ALA A 329 -21.89 24.29 14.55
CA ALA A 329 -23.11 24.67 13.82
C ALA A 329 -22.79 25.73 12.77
N ASP A 330 -23.72 25.93 11.83
CA ASP A 330 -23.60 27.02 10.84
C ASP A 330 -23.43 28.37 11.54
N GLY A 331 -22.45 29.15 11.13
CA GLY A 331 -22.14 30.46 11.70
C GLY A 331 -21.26 30.43 12.96
N ASP A 332 -20.87 29.27 13.47
CA ASP A 332 -19.92 29.17 14.59
C ASP A 332 -18.54 29.64 14.18
N ARG A 333 -17.87 30.37 15.08
CA ARG A 333 -16.47 30.73 14.95
C ARG A 333 -15.60 29.59 15.44
N VAL A 334 -14.54 29.26 14.70
CA VAL A 334 -13.61 28.16 14.97
C VAL A 334 -12.17 28.60 14.90
N ASP A 335 -11.32 28.03 15.72
CA ASP A 335 -9.87 28.23 15.71
C ASP A 335 -9.16 27.17 14.87
N ALA A 336 -8.00 27.49 14.30
CA ALA A 336 -7.14 26.55 13.61
C ALA A 336 -6.82 25.33 14.50
N GLY A 337 -7.01 24.12 13.97
CA GLY A 337 -6.81 22.88 14.71
C GLY A 337 -7.97 22.45 15.61
N GLN A 338 -9.03 23.24 15.74
CA GLN A 338 -10.25 22.84 16.45
C GLN A 338 -10.91 21.67 15.76
N VAL A 339 -11.34 20.64 16.53
CA VAL A 339 -12.08 19.48 16.00
C VAL A 339 -13.51 19.90 15.67
N LEU A 340 -13.89 19.69 14.41
CA LEU A 340 -15.19 20.09 13.85
C LEU A 340 -16.15 18.90 13.74
N VAL A 341 -15.65 17.78 13.21
CA VAL A 341 -16.41 16.57 12.97
C VAL A 341 -15.57 15.36 13.37
N VAL A 342 -16.21 14.33 13.91
CA VAL A 342 -15.61 13.01 14.20
C VAL A 342 -16.26 11.98 13.28
N LEU A 343 -15.45 11.29 12.48
CA LEU A 343 -15.87 10.18 11.62
C LEU A 343 -15.42 8.86 12.22
N GLU A 344 -16.25 7.83 12.12
CA GLU A 344 -15.86 6.44 12.31
C GLU A 344 -15.71 5.77 10.95
N ALA A 345 -14.55 5.19 10.71
CA ALA A 345 -14.29 4.35 9.55
C ALA A 345 -13.38 3.19 9.96
N MET A 346 -13.71 1.97 9.54
CA MET A 346 -12.88 0.77 9.77
C MET A 346 -12.46 0.58 11.24
N LYS A 347 -13.38 0.86 12.20
CA LYS A 347 -13.17 0.79 13.66
C LYS A 347 -12.16 1.82 14.21
N MET A 348 -11.86 2.87 13.47
CA MET A 348 -11.05 3.99 13.93
C MET A 348 -11.89 5.26 13.97
N GLU A 349 -11.64 6.10 14.97
CA GLU A 349 -12.23 7.44 15.07
C GLU A 349 -11.26 8.46 14.48
N LEU A 350 -11.71 9.22 13.49
CA LEU A 350 -10.96 10.26 12.83
C LEU A 350 -11.54 11.63 13.17
N SER A 351 -10.73 12.48 13.79
CA SER A 351 -11.09 13.88 14.10
C SER A 351 -10.70 14.81 12.96
N LEU A 352 -11.67 15.40 12.29
CA LEU A 352 -11.47 16.41 11.26
C LEU A 352 -11.41 17.79 11.92
N LYS A 353 -10.34 18.56 11.60
CA LYS A 353 -10.00 19.81 12.26
C LYS A 353 -10.07 20.97 11.29
N SER A 354 -10.29 22.18 11.83
CA SER A 354 -10.19 23.41 11.04
C SER A 354 -8.75 23.66 10.56
N PRO A 355 -8.52 23.99 9.28
CA PRO A 355 -7.20 24.32 8.76
C PRO A 355 -6.72 25.72 9.16
N PHE A 356 -7.62 26.63 9.50
CA PHE A 356 -7.34 28.03 9.88
C PHE A 356 -8.46 28.58 10.77
N ASP A 357 -8.25 29.76 11.33
CA ASP A 357 -9.26 30.50 12.10
C ASP A 357 -10.34 31.03 11.16
N GLY A 358 -11.62 30.84 11.48
CA GLY A 358 -12.67 31.24 10.57
C GLY A 358 -14.09 31.00 11.13
N THR A 359 -15.06 31.09 10.25
CA THR A 359 -16.48 30.90 10.57
C THR A 359 -17.04 29.77 9.71
N ILE A 360 -17.89 28.92 10.28
CA ILE A 360 -18.58 27.84 9.52
C ILE A 360 -19.58 28.45 8.56
N GLY A 361 -19.32 28.32 7.26
CA GLY A 361 -20.17 28.88 6.19
C GLY A 361 -21.31 27.93 5.78
N SER A 362 -21.07 26.62 5.79
CA SER A 362 -22.09 25.63 5.51
C SER A 362 -21.80 24.32 6.23
N LEU A 363 -22.80 23.68 6.82
CA LEU A 363 -22.71 22.39 7.50
C LEU A 363 -23.61 21.36 6.82
N ASN A 364 -22.99 20.38 6.15
CA ASN A 364 -23.68 19.28 5.46
C ASN A 364 -23.62 17.95 6.23
N ALA A 365 -22.74 17.87 7.25
CA ALA A 365 -22.59 16.68 8.07
C ALA A 365 -23.71 16.58 9.12
N ALA A 366 -24.22 15.37 9.33
CA ALA A 366 -25.16 15.06 10.39
C ALA A 366 -24.72 13.80 11.14
N THR A 367 -24.79 13.82 12.47
CA THR A 367 -24.47 12.65 13.31
C THR A 367 -25.28 11.43 12.88
N GLY A 368 -24.63 10.29 12.69
CA GLY A 368 -25.21 9.05 12.18
C GLY A 368 -25.30 8.94 10.66
N ALA A 369 -24.98 10.01 9.92
CA ALA A 369 -24.97 9.96 8.46
C ALA A 369 -23.79 9.17 7.93
N GLN A 370 -24.02 8.36 6.88
CA GLN A 370 -22.94 7.74 6.11
C GLN A 370 -22.46 8.70 5.03
N VAL A 371 -21.17 8.84 4.91
CA VAL A 371 -20.53 9.73 3.95
C VAL A 371 -19.58 8.97 3.04
N ALA A 372 -19.50 9.37 1.77
CA ALA A 372 -18.57 8.82 0.79
C ALA A 372 -17.22 9.56 0.85
N LEU A 373 -16.17 8.93 0.32
CA LEU A 373 -14.88 9.59 0.08
C LEU A 373 -15.09 10.90 -0.69
N GLY A 374 -14.50 12.00 -0.24
CA GLY A 374 -14.58 13.32 -0.86
C GLY A 374 -15.92 14.05 -0.64
N ALA A 375 -16.88 13.49 0.12
CA ALA A 375 -18.10 14.18 0.46
C ALA A 375 -17.79 15.44 1.29
N THR A 376 -18.26 16.61 0.86
CA THR A 376 -18.12 17.86 1.61
C THR A 376 -18.98 17.82 2.86
N LEU A 377 -18.35 17.88 4.03
CA LEU A 377 -18.98 17.82 5.34
C LEU A 377 -19.38 19.19 5.86
N LEU A 378 -18.49 20.15 5.71
CA LEU A 378 -18.71 21.56 6.05
C LEU A 378 -17.67 22.43 5.33
N GLU A 379 -17.87 23.74 5.40
CA GLU A 379 -16.96 24.75 4.86
C GLU A 379 -16.59 25.75 5.95
N VAL A 380 -15.29 26.04 6.07
CA VAL A 380 -14.77 27.09 6.96
C VAL A 380 -14.39 28.29 6.11
N GLN A 381 -15.00 29.43 6.37
CA GLN A 381 -14.66 30.68 5.71
C GLN A 381 -13.64 31.45 6.55
N PRO A 382 -12.51 31.87 5.98
CA PRO A 382 -11.50 32.59 6.74
C PRO A 382 -12.06 33.92 7.26
N ASP A 383 -11.65 34.32 8.47
CA ASP A 383 -11.92 35.66 8.97
C ASP A 383 -11.17 36.70 8.09
N GLU A 384 -11.84 37.76 7.62
CA GLU A 384 -11.24 38.84 6.85
C GLU A 384 -10.15 39.60 7.63
#